data_95a833080868cd8a751fc6c0b57e1459
#
_entry.id   95a833080868cd8a751fc6c0b57e1459
#
_cell.length_a   1.000
_cell.length_b   1.000
_cell.length_c   1.000
_cell.angle_alpha   90.00
_cell.angle_beta   90.00
_cell.angle_gamma   90.00
#
_symmetry.space_group_name_H-M   'P 1'
#
loop_
_entity.id
_entity.type
_entity.pdbx_description
1 polymer ?
#
loop_
_entity_poly.entity_id
_entity_poly.type
_entity_poly.pdbx_seq_one_letter_code
_entity_poly.pdbx_strand_id
1 'polypeptide(L)'
;MRTAVTGGIGSGKSFVCKLLKKRGINIYDCDAAAKRIMRTDEGIRQRLMKLIYDGDCQQHAEAWQGSQIPKADIAAFLMASEENTNAINSIIHPAVARDFLDSGCDWMECAILYESGFNAHVDRVIAVTAPFETRVARIMARDGISRNAAEEWIAKQLPQEVVAKRADYIIVNDGIEDLERQIDDILQQVKYITMLTILSISGKPGLYKLISRAKNSLIVEALDVTHKRLPAFATDKVISLSDISMYTDAEDIPLYKVLTNMKELEEGKASSVDYKKASSTQLHDYFARVLPEYDRDRVHVSDIKKLIQWYNILIANGITDFEADLAPTQGENIADRA
;
A
#
# COMPACT_ATOMS: atom_id res chain seq x y z
N MET A 1 -0.43 -4.67 -0.84
CA MET A 1 -0.38 -3.42 -0.06
C MET A 1 -1.00 -2.32 -0.88
N ARG A 2 -2.10 -1.73 -0.40
CA ARG A 2 -2.90 -0.81 -1.20
C ARG A 2 -2.44 0.63 -1.03
N THR A 3 -2.36 1.37 -2.14
CA THR A 3 -1.89 2.77 -2.18
C THR A 3 -2.94 3.65 -2.84
N ALA A 4 -3.28 4.78 -2.23
CA ALA A 4 -4.13 5.79 -2.85
C ALA A 4 -3.31 6.96 -3.37
N VAL A 5 -3.67 7.46 -4.55
CA VAL A 5 -3.23 8.76 -5.05
C VAL A 5 -4.39 9.73 -4.91
N THR A 6 -4.18 10.77 -4.11
CA THR A 6 -5.17 11.82 -3.85
C THR A 6 -4.63 13.20 -4.18
N GLY A 7 -5.46 14.20 -4.13
CA GLY A 7 -5.10 15.59 -4.39
C GLY A 7 -6.29 16.37 -4.90
N GLY A 8 -6.38 17.60 -4.46
CA GLY A 8 -7.48 18.49 -4.77
C GLY A 8 -7.60 18.82 -6.26
N ILE A 9 -8.73 19.35 -6.65
CA ILE A 9 -9.00 19.80 -8.02
C ILE A 9 -7.88 20.75 -8.49
N GLY A 10 -7.40 20.57 -9.70
CA GLY A 10 -6.31 21.37 -10.29
C GLY A 10 -4.89 20.98 -9.86
N SER A 11 -4.70 20.07 -8.89
CA SER A 11 -3.35 19.63 -8.46
C SER A 11 -2.58 18.85 -9.53
N GLY A 12 -3.29 18.25 -10.52
CA GLY A 12 -2.68 17.42 -11.55
C GLY A 12 -2.57 15.94 -11.18
N LYS A 13 -3.34 15.48 -10.21
CA LYS A 13 -3.43 14.08 -9.78
C LYS A 13 -3.52 13.09 -10.95
N SER A 14 -4.44 13.32 -11.90
CA SER A 14 -4.63 12.44 -13.06
C SER A 14 -3.43 12.43 -14.02
N PHE A 15 -2.61 13.49 -14.04
CA PHE A 15 -1.35 13.48 -14.78
C PHE A 15 -0.32 12.57 -14.10
N VAL A 16 -0.17 12.67 -12.78
CA VAL A 16 0.68 11.78 -11.98
C VAL A 16 0.21 10.32 -12.16
N CYS A 17 -1.10 10.05 -12.11
CA CYS A 17 -1.63 8.71 -12.35
C CYS A 17 -1.30 8.18 -13.76
N LYS A 18 -1.26 9.03 -14.78
CA LYS A 18 -0.81 8.63 -16.13
C LYS A 18 0.67 8.24 -16.14
N LEU A 19 1.53 8.96 -15.42
CA LEU A 19 2.95 8.63 -15.29
C LEU A 19 3.17 7.31 -14.54
N LEU A 20 2.40 7.06 -13.48
CA LEU A 20 2.40 5.79 -12.76
C LEU A 20 1.94 4.62 -13.66
N LYS A 21 0.88 4.82 -14.46
CA LYS A 21 0.40 3.82 -15.43
C LYS A 21 1.47 3.47 -16.49
N LYS A 22 2.26 4.44 -16.95
CA LYS A 22 3.40 4.20 -17.86
C LYS A 22 4.47 3.30 -17.24
N ARG A 23 4.57 3.26 -15.91
CA ARG A 23 5.47 2.38 -15.15
C ARG A 23 4.85 1.02 -14.82
N GLY A 24 3.72 0.67 -15.45
CA GLY A 24 3.04 -0.61 -15.29
C GLY A 24 2.13 -0.71 -14.08
N ILE A 25 1.87 0.38 -13.38
CA ILE A 25 0.99 0.39 -12.20
C ILE A 25 -0.46 0.43 -12.66
N ASN A 26 -1.23 -0.59 -12.26
CA ASN A 26 -2.67 -0.60 -12.51
C ASN A 26 -3.39 0.21 -11.44
N ILE A 27 -4.10 1.27 -11.84
CA ILE A 27 -4.75 2.21 -10.93
C ILE A 27 -6.26 2.18 -11.15
N TYR A 28 -6.99 1.86 -10.09
CA TYR A 28 -8.44 1.93 -10.02
C TYR A 28 -8.88 3.40 -9.93
N ASP A 29 -9.73 3.82 -10.83
CA ASP A 29 -10.28 5.19 -10.90
C ASP A 29 -11.64 5.22 -10.20
N CYS A 30 -11.69 5.81 -8.99
CA CYS A 30 -12.91 5.88 -8.19
C CYS A 30 -14.02 6.67 -8.88
N ASP A 31 -13.70 7.76 -9.61
CA ASP A 31 -14.70 8.59 -10.29
C ASP A 31 -15.30 7.85 -11.48
N ALA A 32 -14.46 7.17 -12.27
CA ALA A 32 -14.92 6.34 -13.38
C ALA A 32 -15.74 5.14 -12.87
N ALA A 33 -15.35 4.53 -11.78
CA ALA A 33 -16.07 3.42 -11.15
C ALA A 33 -17.43 3.86 -10.63
N ALA A 34 -17.53 4.99 -9.92
CA ALA A 34 -18.79 5.55 -9.46
C ALA A 34 -19.77 5.76 -10.61
N LYS A 35 -19.30 6.37 -11.72
CA LYS A 35 -20.11 6.57 -12.93
C LYS A 35 -20.54 5.23 -13.57
N ARG A 36 -19.67 4.25 -13.59
CA ARG A 36 -19.95 2.91 -14.11
C ARG A 36 -21.00 2.21 -13.24
N ILE A 37 -20.81 2.17 -11.92
CA ILE A 37 -21.70 1.53 -10.96
C ILE A 37 -23.11 2.15 -11.03
N MET A 38 -23.21 3.48 -11.00
CA MET A 38 -24.52 4.16 -11.16
C MET A 38 -25.24 3.78 -12.45
N ARG A 39 -24.50 3.43 -13.51
CA ARG A 39 -25.07 3.06 -14.80
C ARG A 39 -25.42 1.58 -14.89
N THR A 40 -24.63 0.69 -14.29
CA THR A 40 -24.69 -0.76 -14.54
C THR A 40 -25.25 -1.58 -13.37
N ASP A 41 -25.20 -1.06 -12.15
CA ASP A 41 -25.72 -1.76 -10.96
C ASP A 41 -27.20 -1.44 -10.75
N GLU A 42 -28.05 -2.44 -10.95
CA GLU A 42 -29.50 -2.31 -10.83
C GLU A 42 -29.93 -1.92 -9.42
N GLY A 43 -29.33 -2.55 -8.40
CA GLY A 43 -29.69 -2.28 -7.00
C GLY A 43 -29.31 -0.86 -6.57
N ILE A 44 -28.16 -0.37 -7.00
CA ILE A 44 -27.73 1.01 -6.77
C ILE A 44 -28.66 1.98 -7.48
N ARG A 45 -28.98 1.68 -8.74
CA ARG A 45 -29.87 2.51 -9.55
C ARG A 45 -31.25 2.64 -8.89
N GLN A 46 -31.86 1.55 -8.45
CA GLN A 46 -33.16 1.56 -7.77
C GLN A 46 -33.14 2.38 -6.49
N ARG A 47 -32.07 2.26 -5.69
CA ARG A 47 -31.89 3.07 -4.47
C ARG A 47 -31.76 4.57 -4.78
N LEU A 48 -30.99 4.93 -5.81
CA LEU A 48 -30.85 6.31 -6.26
C LEU A 48 -32.16 6.86 -6.79
N MET A 49 -32.91 6.08 -7.57
CA MET A 49 -34.23 6.46 -8.06
C MET A 49 -35.18 6.77 -6.92
N LYS A 50 -35.25 5.86 -5.94
CA LYS A 50 -36.10 6.08 -4.75
C LYS A 50 -35.70 7.33 -3.98
N LEU A 51 -34.41 7.62 -3.89
CA LEU A 51 -33.89 8.80 -3.19
C LEU A 51 -34.22 10.10 -3.96
N ILE A 52 -33.98 10.14 -5.26
CA ILE A 52 -34.09 11.38 -6.09
C ILE A 52 -35.55 11.74 -6.35
N TYR A 53 -36.44 10.74 -6.49
CA TYR A 53 -37.86 10.95 -6.83
C TYR A 53 -38.84 10.68 -5.68
N ASP A 54 -38.34 10.70 -4.42
CA ASP A 54 -39.12 10.59 -3.20
C ASP A 54 -40.11 9.40 -3.17
N GLY A 55 -39.72 8.29 -3.80
CA GLY A 55 -40.50 7.04 -3.84
C GLY A 55 -41.54 6.95 -4.94
N ASP A 56 -41.83 8.00 -5.69
CA ASP A 56 -42.79 7.97 -6.81
C ASP A 56 -42.12 7.51 -8.11
N CYS A 57 -41.55 6.30 -8.05
CA CYS A 57 -40.82 5.72 -9.18
C CYS A 57 -41.75 5.36 -10.34
N GLN A 58 -43.08 5.22 -10.14
CA GLN A 58 -43.99 4.76 -11.20
C GLN A 58 -44.32 5.86 -12.21
N GLN A 59 -44.54 7.10 -11.77
CA GLN A 59 -44.80 8.21 -12.72
C GLN A 59 -43.62 8.59 -13.57
N HIS A 60 -42.39 8.35 -13.07
CA HIS A 60 -41.16 8.65 -13.79
C HIS A 60 -40.65 7.45 -14.63
N ALA A 61 -41.06 6.21 -14.31
CA ALA A 61 -40.68 5.02 -15.06
C ALA A 61 -41.18 5.04 -16.51
N GLU A 62 -42.35 5.63 -16.76
CA GLU A 62 -42.92 5.77 -18.13
C GLU A 62 -42.19 6.86 -18.94
N ALA A 63 -41.63 7.88 -18.29
CA ALA A 63 -40.79 8.90 -18.96
C ALA A 63 -39.39 8.37 -19.30
N TRP A 64 -39.02 7.20 -18.79
CA TRP A 64 -37.67 6.62 -18.93
C TRP A 64 -37.67 5.48 -19.95
N GLN A 65 -37.54 5.83 -21.21
CA GLN A 65 -37.26 4.86 -22.28
C GLN A 65 -35.85 4.24 -22.20
N GLY A 66 -35.16 4.37 -21.08
CA GLY A 66 -33.81 3.87 -20.91
C GLY A 66 -33.45 3.60 -19.46
N SER A 67 -32.55 2.66 -19.26
CA SER A 67 -32.09 2.15 -17.97
C SER A 67 -31.21 3.12 -17.14
N GLN A 68 -31.21 4.44 -17.38
CA GLN A 68 -30.29 5.39 -16.71
C GLN A 68 -31.02 6.63 -16.16
N ILE A 69 -30.65 7.02 -14.91
CA ILE A 69 -31.08 8.29 -14.32
C ILE A 69 -30.48 9.45 -15.16
N PRO A 70 -31.27 10.42 -15.61
CA PRO A 70 -30.74 11.58 -16.33
C PRO A 70 -29.69 12.30 -15.50
N LYS A 71 -28.57 12.63 -16.13
CA LYS A 71 -27.50 13.36 -15.45
C LYS A 71 -27.95 14.70 -14.88
N ALA A 72 -28.89 15.35 -15.55
CA ALA A 72 -29.47 16.61 -15.09
C ALA A 72 -30.19 16.46 -13.75
N ASP A 73 -30.94 15.38 -13.54
CA ASP A 73 -31.71 15.12 -12.32
C ASP A 73 -30.77 14.81 -11.15
N ILE A 74 -29.71 14.01 -11.40
CA ILE A 74 -28.65 13.78 -10.39
C ILE A 74 -27.98 15.10 -10.03
N ALA A 75 -27.61 15.91 -11.02
CA ALA A 75 -26.96 17.19 -10.79
C ALA A 75 -27.86 18.17 -10.01
N ALA A 76 -29.14 18.27 -10.39
CA ALA A 76 -30.12 19.10 -9.69
C ALA A 76 -30.30 18.65 -8.24
N PHE A 77 -30.41 17.33 -8.00
CA PHE A 77 -30.53 16.79 -6.66
C PHE A 77 -29.30 17.08 -5.79
N LEU A 78 -28.08 16.90 -6.34
CA LEU A 78 -26.82 17.20 -5.65
C LEU A 78 -26.66 18.68 -5.32
N MET A 79 -27.14 19.57 -6.22
CA MET A 79 -27.03 21.02 -6.03
C MET A 79 -28.05 21.58 -5.05
N ALA A 80 -29.11 20.84 -4.74
CA ALA A 80 -30.22 21.33 -3.89
C ALA A 80 -29.82 21.45 -2.43
N SER A 81 -29.02 20.52 -1.89
CA SER A 81 -28.51 20.61 -0.51
C SER A 81 -27.28 19.71 -0.27
N GLU A 82 -26.60 19.97 0.84
CA GLU A 82 -25.50 19.10 1.33
C GLU A 82 -26.02 17.75 1.81
N GLU A 83 -27.20 17.72 2.41
CA GLU A 83 -27.87 16.48 2.84
C GLU A 83 -28.12 15.56 1.64
N ASN A 84 -28.54 16.09 0.52
CA ASN A 84 -28.74 15.34 -0.72
C ASN A 84 -27.44 14.74 -1.25
N THR A 85 -26.36 15.53 -1.20
CA THR A 85 -25.01 15.06 -1.55
C THR A 85 -24.59 13.92 -0.65
N ASN A 86 -24.77 14.06 0.66
CA ASN A 86 -24.45 13.02 1.64
C ASN A 86 -25.32 11.77 1.45
N ALA A 87 -26.60 11.91 1.11
CA ALA A 87 -27.51 10.80 0.84
C ALA A 87 -27.07 9.99 -0.40
N ILE A 88 -26.72 10.63 -1.52
CA ILE A 88 -26.16 9.95 -2.69
C ILE A 88 -24.84 9.27 -2.33
N ASN A 89 -23.94 9.96 -1.64
CA ASN A 89 -22.63 9.42 -1.26
C ASN A 89 -22.76 8.19 -0.36
N SER A 90 -23.75 8.16 0.55
CA SER A 90 -24.03 7.00 1.41
C SER A 90 -24.42 5.73 0.63
N ILE A 91 -24.94 5.89 -0.59
CA ILE A 91 -25.27 4.79 -1.50
C ILE A 91 -24.06 4.39 -2.36
N ILE A 92 -23.36 5.38 -2.93
CA ILE A 92 -22.32 5.16 -3.92
C ILE A 92 -20.98 4.77 -3.30
N HIS A 93 -20.52 5.44 -2.24
CA HIS A 93 -19.21 5.18 -1.65
C HIS A 93 -19.01 3.74 -1.21
N PRO A 94 -19.95 3.08 -0.50
CA PRO A 94 -19.80 1.67 -0.14
C PRO A 94 -19.72 0.73 -1.35
N ALA A 95 -20.44 1.06 -2.44
CA ALA A 95 -20.39 0.26 -3.66
C ALA A 95 -19.04 0.40 -4.37
N VAL A 96 -18.51 1.62 -4.47
CA VAL A 96 -17.17 1.88 -5.05
C VAL A 96 -16.08 1.22 -4.21
N ALA A 97 -16.17 1.31 -2.88
CA ALA A 97 -15.21 0.68 -1.98
C ALA A 97 -15.17 -0.84 -2.17
N ARG A 98 -16.33 -1.48 -2.26
CA ARG A 98 -16.44 -2.92 -2.52
C ARG A 98 -15.87 -3.28 -3.90
N ASP A 99 -16.26 -2.56 -4.94
CA ASP A 99 -15.76 -2.77 -6.29
C ASP A 99 -14.23 -2.62 -6.38
N PHE A 100 -13.65 -1.66 -5.65
CA PHE A 100 -12.19 -1.55 -5.52
C PHE A 100 -11.57 -2.77 -4.86
N LEU A 101 -12.13 -3.23 -3.74
CA LEU A 101 -11.62 -4.39 -3.01
C LEU A 101 -11.69 -5.67 -3.85
N ASP A 102 -12.72 -5.81 -4.68
CA ASP A 102 -12.95 -6.97 -5.54
C ASP A 102 -12.17 -6.87 -6.88
N SER A 103 -11.69 -5.69 -7.25
CA SER A 103 -11.00 -5.44 -8.54
C SER A 103 -9.62 -6.08 -8.66
N GLY A 104 -9.00 -6.47 -7.53
CA GLY A 104 -7.61 -6.92 -7.49
C GLY A 104 -6.57 -5.81 -7.72
N CYS A 105 -6.98 -4.53 -7.80
CA CYS A 105 -6.07 -3.41 -7.91
C CYS A 105 -5.46 -3.05 -6.56
N ASP A 106 -4.14 -2.84 -6.54
CA ASP A 106 -3.42 -2.36 -5.35
C ASP A 106 -3.34 -0.83 -5.27
N TRP A 107 -3.69 -0.14 -6.34
CA TRP A 107 -3.65 1.33 -6.39
C TRP A 107 -5.01 1.90 -6.74
N MET A 108 -5.36 3.04 -6.10
CA MET A 108 -6.56 3.81 -6.45
C MET A 108 -6.23 5.29 -6.67
N GLU A 109 -7.00 5.92 -7.57
CA GLU A 109 -7.09 7.37 -7.73
C GLU A 109 -8.40 7.85 -7.11
N CYS A 110 -8.32 8.73 -6.09
CA CYS A 110 -9.50 9.29 -5.43
C CYS A 110 -9.26 10.75 -5.05
N ALA A 111 -10.06 11.69 -5.58
CA ALA A 111 -9.92 13.11 -5.28
C ALA A 111 -10.41 13.49 -3.88
N ILE A 112 -11.39 12.78 -3.37
CA ILE A 112 -12.05 13.01 -2.08
C ILE A 112 -11.78 11.86 -1.09
N LEU A 113 -10.53 11.40 -1.05
CA LEU A 113 -10.12 10.20 -0.31
C LEU A 113 -10.51 10.23 1.17
N TYR A 114 -10.28 11.34 1.83
CA TYR A 114 -10.56 11.49 3.26
C TYR A 114 -12.03 11.85 3.53
N GLU A 115 -12.64 12.64 2.67
CA GLU A 115 -14.05 13.02 2.76
C GLU A 115 -14.97 11.82 2.54
N SER A 116 -14.57 10.90 1.67
CA SER A 116 -15.33 9.65 1.39
C SER A 116 -15.06 8.52 2.37
N GLY A 117 -14.02 8.65 3.22
CA GLY A 117 -13.58 7.60 4.12
C GLY A 117 -12.79 6.47 3.44
N PHE A 118 -12.43 6.61 2.15
CA PHE A 118 -11.71 5.57 1.41
C PHE A 118 -10.29 5.33 1.90
N ASN A 119 -9.73 6.27 2.68
CA ASN A 119 -8.45 6.06 3.36
C ASN A 119 -8.44 4.83 4.28
N ALA A 120 -9.61 4.34 4.73
CA ALA A 120 -9.70 3.10 5.52
C ALA A 120 -9.42 1.82 4.71
N HIS A 121 -9.41 1.90 3.38
CA HIS A 121 -9.23 0.76 2.48
C HIS A 121 -7.82 0.68 1.86
N VAL A 122 -6.93 1.59 2.25
CA VAL A 122 -5.56 1.66 1.75
C VAL A 122 -4.55 1.72 2.89
N ASP A 123 -3.35 1.23 2.62
CA ASP A 123 -2.26 1.19 3.58
C ASP A 123 -1.38 2.45 3.48
N ARG A 124 -1.47 3.18 2.35
CA ARG A 124 -0.64 4.37 2.06
C ARG A 124 -1.37 5.37 1.20
N VAL A 125 -0.97 6.62 1.37
CA VAL A 125 -1.53 7.75 0.63
C VAL A 125 -0.41 8.61 0.04
N ILE A 126 -0.49 8.87 -1.26
CA ILE A 126 0.33 9.84 -1.99
C ILE A 126 -0.55 11.06 -2.27
N ALA A 127 -0.21 12.21 -1.72
CA ALA A 127 -0.89 13.47 -1.98
C ALA A 127 -0.19 14.23 -3.12
N VAL A 128 -0.94 14.56 -4.18
CA VAL A 128 -0.46 15.45 -5.24
C VAL A 128 -0.88 16.86 -4.90
N THR A 129 0.10 17.76 -4.77
CA THR A 129 -0.09 19.18 -4.42
C THR A 129 0.34 20.09 -5.55
N ALA A 130 -0.22 21.29 -5.59
CA ALA A 130 0.21 22.37 -6.48
C ALA A 130 -0.10 23.72 -5.84
N PRO A 131 0.63 24.80 -6.17
CA PRO A 131 0.32 26.15 -5.71
C PRO A 131 -1.11 26.55 -6.06
N PHE A 132 -1.75 27.34 -5.19
CA PHE A 132 -3.14 27.74 -5.35
C PHE A 132 -3.39 28.39 -6.72
N GLU A 133 -2.56 29.35 -7.12
CA GLU A 133 -2.69 30.02 -8.42
C GLU A 133 -2.55 29.07 -9.61
N THR A 134 -1.66 28.10 -9.51
CA THR A 134 -1.50 27.05 -10.52
C THR A 134 -2.75 26.20 -10.64
N ARG A 135 -3.37 25.85 -9.52
CA ARG A 135 -4.62 25.08 -9.49
C ARG A 135 -5.76 25.86 -10.13
N VAL A 136 -5.94 27.15 -9.75
CA VAL A 136 -6.96 28.06 -10.32
C VAL A 136 -6.77 28.18 -11.83
N ALA A 137 -5.57 28.47 -12.30
CA ALA A 137 -5.29 28.59 -13.73
C ALA A 137 -5.60 27.29 -14.51
N ARG A 138 -5.24 26.13 -13.97
CA ARG A 138 -5.53 24.83 -14.59
C ARG A 138 -7.02 24.52 -14.66
N ILE A 139 -7.78 24.86 -13.63
CA ILE A 139 -9.23 24.66 -13.58
C ILE A 139 -9.91 25.58 -14.62
N MET A 140 -9.57 26.87 -14.63
CA MET A 140 -10.10 27.82 -15.61
C MET A 140 -9.83 27.36 -17.06
N ALA A 141 -8.61 26.92 -17.35
CA ALA A 141 -8.21 26.48 -18.68
C ALA A 141 -8.91 25.18 -19.11
N ARG A 142 -9.13 24.25 -18.18
CA ARG A 142 -9.77 22.95 -18.46
C ARG A 142 -11.28 23.06 -18.66
N ASP A 143 -11.94 23.83 -17.79
CA ASP A 143 -13.41 23.82 -17.65
C ASP A 143 -14.05 25.09 -18.24
N GLY A 144 -13.28 26.07 -18.67
CA GLY A 144 -13.79 27.32 -19.26
C GLY A 144 -14.59 28.21 -18.29
N ILE A 145 -14.32 28.11 -16.99
CA ILE A 145 -15.04 28.81 -15.92
C ILE A 145 -14.28 30.02 -15.43
N SER A 146 -15.00 30.94 -14.73
CA SER A 146 -14.38 32.13 -14.13
C SER A 146 -13.46 31.74 -12.96
N ARG A 147 -12.56 32.69 -12.60
CA ARG A 147 -11.69 32.55 -11.42
C ARG A 147 -12.48 32.28 -10.14
N ASN A 148 -13.54 33.05 -9.90
CA ASN A 148 -14.37 32.92 -8.71
C ASN A 148 -14.96 31.50 -8.61
N ALA A 149 -15.50 30.98 -9.72
CA ALA A 149 -16.03 29.61 -9.75
C ALA A 149 -14.94 28.55 -9.48
N ALA A 150 -13.73 28.75 -10.00
CA ALA A 150 -12.60 27.86 -9.73
C ALA A 150 -12.18 27.88 -8.26
N GLU A 151 -12.14 29.06 -7.64
CA GLU A 151 -11.85 29.24 -6.21
C GLU A 151 -12.93 28.60 -5.33
N GLU A 152 -14.22 28.75 -5.67
CA GLU A 152 -15.33 28.08 -4.98
C GLU A 152 -15.22 26.55 -5.06
N TRP A 153 -14.82 26.02 -6.22
CA TRP A 153 -14.63 24.56 -6.35
C TRP A 153 -13.49 24.05 -5.48
N ILE A 154 -12.39 24.84 -5.38
CA ILE A 154 -11.28 24.49 -4.49
C ILE A 154 -11.72 24.54 -3.02
N ALA A 155 -12.51 25.55 -2.64
CA ALA A 155 -12.97 25.74 -1.27
C ALA A 155 -13.95 24.65 -0.78
N LYS A 156 -14.62 23.94 -1.71
CA LYS A 156 -15.51 22.81 -1.37
C LYS A 156 -14.77 21.52 -0.97
N GLN A 157 -13.46 21.45 -1.16
CA GLN A 157 -12.65 20.30 -0.79
C GLN A 157 -11.87 20.58 0.49
N LEU A 158 -11.36 19.52 1.13
CA LEU A 158 -10.43 19.68 2.24
C LEU A 158 -9.22 20.53 1.82
N PRO A 159 -8.75 21.45 2.69
CA PRO A 159 -7.52 22.19 2.43
C PRO A 159 -6.35 21.27 2.09
N GLN A 160 -5.60 21.63 1.06
CA GLN A 160 -4.48 20.84 0.55
C GLN A 160 -3.45 20.51 1.65
N GLU A 161 -3.21 21.46 2.55
CA GLU A 161 -2.28 21.32 3.68
C GLU A 161 -2.76 20.25 4.68
N VAL A 162 -4.08 20.11 4.85
CA VAL A 162 -4.67 19.06 5.69
C VAL A 162 -4.49 17.69 5.03
N VAL A 163 -4.73 17.61 3.72
CA VAL A 163 -4.52 16.37 2.94
C VAL A 163 -3.06 15.97 2.95
N ALA A 164 -2.14 16.92 2.72
CA ALA A 164 -0.70 16.67 2.72
C ALA A 164 -0.17 16.19 4.08
N LYS A 165 -0.66 16.77 5.18
CA LYS A 165 -0.27 16.34 6.54
C LYS A 165 -0.71 14.92 6.90
N ARG A 166 -1.74 14.42 6.25
CA ARG A 166 -2.30 13.08 6.49
C ARG A 166 -1.75 12.03 5.53
N ALA A 167 -1.08 12.44 4.47
CA ALA A 167 -0.48 11.57 3.47
C ALA A 167 0.90 11.06 3.92
N ASP A 168 1.28 9.87 3.45
CA ASP A 168 2.60 9.29 3.67
C ASP A 168 3.66 9.89 2.75
N TYR A 169 3.25 10.27 1.53
CA TYR A 169 4.11 10.87 0.52
C TYR A 169 3.44 12.08 -0.12
N ILE A 170 4.27 13.03 -0.55
CA ILE A 170 3.81 14.24 -1.25
C ILE A 170 4.52 14.32 -2.59
N ILE A 171 3.74 14.57 -3.66
CA ILE A 171 4.25 14.95 -4.97
C ILE A 171 3.89 16.41 -5.21
N VAL A 172 4.90 17.25 -5.40
CA VAL A 172 4.73 18.66 -5.72
C VAL A 172 4.67 18.83 -7.24
N ASN A 173 3.53 19.28 -7.75
CA ASN A 173 3.28 19.50 -9.18
C ASN A 173 3.10 20.99 -9.46
N ASP A 174 4.12 21.77 -9.21
CA ASP A 174 4.16 23.23 -9.41
C ASP A 174 4.60 23.63 -10.83
N GLY A 175 5.09 22.69 -11.64
CA GLY A 175 5.64 22.92 -12.97
C GLY A 175 7.14 23.23 -12.98
N ILE A 176 7.79 23.20 -11.82
CA ILE A 176 9.24 23.43 -11.62
C ILE A 176 9.91 22.12 -11.21
N GLU A 177 9.35 21.45 -10.21
CA GLU A 177 9.86 20.19 -9.68
C GLU A 177 9.73 19.05 -10.69
N ASP A 178 10.75 18.18 -10.75
CA ASP A 178 10.76 17.01 -11.62
C ASP A 178 9.81 15.93 -11.08
N LEU A 179 8.65 15.81 -11.72
CA LEU A 179 7.62 14.83 -11.34
C LEU A 179 8.05 13.39 -11.56
N GLU A 180 8.81 13.13 -12.63
CA GLU A 180 9.29 11.76 -12.93
C GLU A 180 10.22 11.29 -11.83
N ARG A 181 11.16 12.14 -11.41
CA ARG A 181 12.07 11.86 -10.31
C ARG A 181 11.33 11.66 -8.98
N GLN A 182 10.41 12.56 -8.61
CA GLN A 182 9.62 12.42 -7.38
C GLN A 182 8.84 11.09 -7.36
N ILE A 183 8.25 10.71 -8.50
CA ILE A 183 7.53 9.44 -8.64
C ILE A 183 8.50 8.27 -8.45
N ASP A 184 9.66 8.29 -9.10
CA ASP A 184 10.65 7.22 -9.02
C ASP A 184 11.19 7.07 -7.60
N ASP A 185 11.49 8.17 -6.91
CA ASP A 185 11.91 8.19 -5.51
C ASP A 185 10.83 7.57 -4.58
N ILE A 186 9.56 7.95 -4.78
CA ILE A 186 8.44 7.37 -4.02
C ILE A 186 8.27 5.88 -4.35
N LEU A 187 8.33 5.50 -5.63
CA LEU A 187 8.19 4.10 -6.03
C LEU A 187 9.33 3.23 -5.49
N GLN A 188 10.55 3.75 -5.44
CA GLN A 188 11.66 3.07 -4.77
C GLN A 188 11.36 2.87 -3.28
N GLN A 189 10.89 3.90 -2.58
CA GLN A 189 10.50 3.79 -1.17
C GLN A 189 9.33 2.81 -0.99
N VAL A 190 8.30 2.90 -1.84
CA VAL A 190 7.16 1.97 -1.83
C VAL A 190 7.62 0.55 -2.14
N LYS A 191 8.49 0.34 -3.13
CA LYS A 191 9.08 -0.95 -3.47
C LYS A 191 9.97 -1.47 -2.36
N TYR A 192 10.79 -0.62 -1.75
CA TYR A 192 11.63 -0.96 -0.60
C TYR A 192 10.82 -1.43 0.61
N ILE A 193 9.66 -0.82 0.86
CA ILE A 193 8.76 -1.24 1.95
C ILE A 193 7.87 -2.43 1.51
N THR A 194 7.66 -2.63 0.18
CA THR A 194 6.90 -3.78 -0.37
C THR A 194 7.81 -4.99 -0.66
N MET A 195 9.12 -4.80 -0.82
CA MET A 195 10.07 -5.88 -0.64
C MET A 195 9.83 -6.43 0.76
N LEU A 196 9.63 -7.72 0.81
CA LEU A 196 9.25 -8.47 2.00
C LEU A 196 10.26 -8.20 3.12
N THR A 197 10.16 -7.04 3.81
CA THR A 197 11.08 -6.75 4.92
C THR A 197 10.70 -7.66 6.07
N ILE A 198 11.41 -8.77 6.16
CA ILE A 198 11.30 -9.71 7.26
C ILE A 198 12.21 -9.24 8.39
N LEU A 199 11.60 -9.14 9.55
CA LEU A 199 12.24 -8.59 10.76
C LEU A 199 12.35 -9.67 11.85
N SER A 200 13.46 -9.65 12.54
CA SER A 200 13.62 -10.28 13.86
C SER A 200 13.56 -9.20 14.93
N ILE A 201 12.79 -9.43 15.99
CA ILE A 201 12.64 -8.49 17.11
C ILE A 201 13.20 -9.13 18.37
N SER A 202 14.18 -8.49 18.99
CA SER A 202 14.81 -9.02 20.20
C SER A 202 13.78 -9.20 21.31
N GLY A 203 13.82 -10.37 21.96
CA GLY A 203 12.86 -10.71 23.03
C GLY A 203 11.47 -11.16 22.55
N LYS A 204 11.20 -11.14 21.24
CA LYS A 204 9.97 -11.68 20.66
C LYS A 204 10.30 -12.89 19.78
N PRO A 205 9.62 -14.04 19.95
CA PRO A 205 9.92 -15.23 19.18
C PRO A 205 9.45 -15.10 17.73
N GLY A 206 10.12 -15.82 16.82
CA GLY A 206 9.70 -15.91 15.42
C GLY A 206 10.20 -14.78 14.52
N LEU A 207 9.52 -14.64 13.40
CA LEU A 207 9.78 -13.60 12.40
C LEU A 207 8.53 -12.76 12.17
N TYR A 208 8.75 -11.56 11.70
CA TYR A 208 7.70 -10.58 11.48
C TYR A 208 7.84 -9.95 10.09
N LYS A 209 6.71 -9.78 9.40
CA LYS A 209 6.64 -9.02 8.17
C LYS A 209 6.35 -7.56 8.50
N LEU A 210 7.14 -6.63 7.97
CA LEU A 210 6.82 -5.21 8.06
C LEU A 210 5.57 -4.91 7.24
N ILE A 211 4.57 -4.31 7.87
CA ILE A 211 3.32 -3.91 7.21
C ILE A 211 3.31 -2.42 6.89
N SER A 212 3.68 -1.58 7.86
CA SER A 212 3.74 -0.14 7.66
C SER A 212 4.69 0.53 8.66
N ARG A 213 5.11 1.74 8.34
CA ARG A 213 5.86 2.62 9.24
C ARG A 213 4.94 3.74 9.72
N ALA A 214 4.83 3.91 11.03
CA ALA A 214 4.19 5.06 11.65
C ALA A 214 5.28 6.01 12.20
N LYS A 215 4.89 7.22 12.60
CA LYS A 215 5.83 8.28 13.00
C LYS A 215 6.85 7.85 14.07
N ASN A 216 6.47 6.96 15.00
CA ASN A 216 7.33 6.51 16.11
C ASN A 216 7.29 4.98 16.32
N SER A 217 6.81 4.20 15.34
CA SER A 217 6.73 2.75 15.44
C SER A 217 6.64 2.09 14.07
N LEU A 218 6.97 0.81 14.04
CA LEU A 218 6.73 -0.07 12.90
C LEU A 218 5.48 -0.90 13.21
N ILE A 219 4.58 -1.06 12.27
CA ILE A 219 3.50 -2.05 12.37
C ILE A 219 4.00 -3.32 11.69
N VAL A 220 4.08 -4.40 12.46
CA VAL A 220 4.58 -5.68 11.98
C VAL A 220 3.52 -6.76 12.17
N GLU A 221 3.55 -7.78 11.32
CA GLU A 221 2.67 -8.94 11.36
C GLU A 221 3.51 -10.20 11.62
N ALA A 222 3.13 -10.98 12.63
CA ALA A 222 3.83 -12.22 12.96
C ALA A 222 3.70 -13.24 11.81
N LEU A 223 4.80 -13.87 11.44
CA LEU A 223 4.85 -14.97 10.48
C LEU A 223 4.57 -16.31 11.19
N ASP A 224 3.44 -16.36 11.87
CA ASP A 224 2.93 -17.56 12.51
C ASP A 224 1.44 -17.75 12.15
N VAL A 225 0.83 -18.81 12.66
CA VAL A 225 -0.57 -19.14 12.41
C VAL A 225 -1.57 -18.07 12.86
N THR A 226 -1.14 -17.13 13.69
CA THR A 226 -2.02 -16.06 14.22
C THR A 226 -2.08 -14.85 13.33
N HIS A 227 -1.05 -14.58 12.50
CA HIS A 227 -0.88 -13.37 11.69
C HIS A 227 -1.18 -12.08 12.47
N LYS A 228 -0.85 -12.09 13.77
CA LYS A 228 -1.17 -10.98 14.65
C LYS A 228 -0.33 -9.76 14.31
N ARG A 229 -0.99 -8.62 14.13
CA ARG A 229 -0.34 -7.32 13.96
C ARG A 229 -0.04 -6.69 15.31
N LEU A 230 1.16 -6.14 15.43
CA LEU A 230 1.61 -5.46 16.64
C LEU A 230 2.55 -4.29 16.31
N PRO A 231 2.60 -3.26 17.15
CA PRO A 231 3.60 -2.22 17.00
C PRO A 231 4.96 -2.69 17.52
N ALA A 232 6.02 -2.32 16.80
CA ALA A 232 7.40 -2.37 17.27
C ALA A 232 7.90 -0.92 17.38
N PHE A 233 8.41 -0.56 18.56
CA PHE A 233 8.82 0.80 18.87
C PHE A 233 10.33 0.98 18.68
N ALA A 234 10.80 2.22 18.66
CA ALA A 234 12.23 2.53 18.56
C ALA A 234 13.10 1.90 19.69
N THR A 235 12.48 1.58 20.83
CA THR A 235 13.13 0.86 21.95
C THR A 235 13.31 -0.64 21.70
N ASP A 236 12.54 -1.21 20.77
CA ASP A 236 12.69 -2.60 20.39
C ASP A 236 13.92 -2.73 19.46
N LYS A 237 14.81 -3.67 19.77
CA LYS A 237 15.92 -4.00 18.86
C LYS A 237 15.37 -4.79 17.68
N VAL A 238 15.09 -4.09 16.59
CA VAL A 238 14.55 -4.66 15.34
C VAL A 238 15.69 -4.80 14.34
N ILE A 239 15.86 -5.97 13.78
CA ILE A 239 16.89 -6.27 12.77
C ILE A 239 16.21 -6.85 11.54
N SER A 240 16.51 -6.29 10.37
CA SER A 240 16.08 -6.86 9.10
C SER A 240 16.90 -8.12 8.77
N LEU A 241 16.27 -9.16 8.23
CA LEU A 241 17.02 -10.33 7.77
C LEU A 241 17.98 -10.01 6.62
N SER A 242 17.69 -8.96 5.85
CA SER A 242 18.58 -8.46 4.79
C SER A 242 19.90 -7.90 5.32
N ASP A 243 19.93 -7.44 6.57
CA ASP A 243 21.10 -6.82 7.19
C ASP A 243 21.97 -7.83 7.96
N ILE A 244 21.58 -9.10 7.95
CA ILE A 244 22.29 -10.17 8.64
C ILE A 244 23.25 -10.86 7.68
N SER A 245 24.49 -11.06 8.14
CA SER A 245 25.47 -11.90 7.48
C SER A 245 25.95 -13.00 8.42
N MET A 246 26.38 -14.12 7.85
CA MET A 246 26.96 -15.24 8.57
C MET A 246 28.48 -15.19 8.45
N TYR A 247 29.16 -15.36 9.57
CA TYR A 247 30.61 -15.35 9.65
C TYR A 247 31.21 -16.55 8.93
N THR A 248 32.24 -16.30 8.12
CA THR A 248 33.07 -17.33 7.48
C THR A 248 34.54 -17.09 7.76
N ASP A 249 35.39 -18.05 7.37
CA ASP A 249 36.85 -17.94 7.48
C ASP A 249 37.42 -16.89 6.51
N ALA A 250 36.64 -16.41 5.54
CA ALA A 250 37.02 -15.39 4.56
C ALA A 250 36.11 -14.15 4.68
N GLU A 251 35.19 -13.95 3.76
CA GLU A 251 34.22 -12.86 3.76
C GLU A 251 32.88 -13.28 4.33
N ASP A 252 32.26 -12.44 5.14
CA ASP A 252 30.95 -12.72 5.71
C ASP A 252 29.91 -12.88 4.59
N ILE A 253 29.10 -13.92 4.66
CA ILE A 253 28.10 -14.26 3.64
C ILE A 253 26.72 -13.74 4.04
N PRO A 254 26.03 -12.97 3.18
CA PRO A 254 24.66 -12.51 3.46
C PRO A 254 23.72 -13.66 3.75
N LEU A 255 22.83 -13.46 4.73
CA LEU A 255 21.90 -14.49 5.22
C LEU A 255 21.06 -15.11 4.12
N TYR A 256 20.61 -14.34 3.12
CA TYR A 256 19.79 -14.86 2.03
C TYR A 256 20.51 -15.97 1.24
N LYS A 257 21.83 -15.87 1.03
CA LYS A 257 22.63 -16.93 0.38
C LYS A 257 22.67 -18.19 1.22
N VAL A 258 22.83 -18.05 2.54
CA VAL A 258 22.82 -19.21 3.46
C VAL A 258 21.46 -19.91 3.44
N LEU A 259 20.36 -19.13 3.43
CA LEU A 259 19.01 -19.68 3.31
C LEU A 259 18.76 -20.35 1.95
N THR A 260 19.35 -19.82 0.87
CA THR A 260 19.29 -20.44 -0.46
C THR A 260 20.01 -21.79 -0.46
N ASN A 261 21.21 -21.88 0.12
CA ASN A 261 21.93 -23.16 0.29
C ASN A 261 21.12 -24.16 1.13
N MET A 262 20.45 -23.69 2.20
CA MET A 262 19.55 -24.54 2.98
C MET A 262 18.39 -25.05 2.13
N LYS A 263 17.77 -24.20 1.32
CA LYS A 263 16.69 -24.60 0.42
C LYS A 263 17.12 -25.65 -0.60
N GLU A 264 18.30 -25.52 -1.16
CA GLU A 264 18.88 -26.51 -2.08
C GLU A 264 19.12 -27.84 -1.36
N LEU A 265 19.74 -27.82 -0.16
CA LEU A 265 20.00 -29.01 0.64
C LEU A 265 18.72 -29.75 1.05
N GLU A 266 17.64 -29.01 1.36
CA GLU A 266 16.35 -29.56 1.85
C GLU A 266 15.30 -29.68 0.72
N GLU A 267 15.68 -29.51 -0.55
CA GLU A 267 14.79 -29.58 -1.71
C GLU A 267 13.55 -28.66 -1.59
N GLY A 268 13.71 -27.51 -0.96
CA GLY A 268 12.62 -26.56 -0.73
C GLY A 268 11.63 -26.95 0.37
N LYS A 269 11.92 -28.00 1.13
CA LYS A 269 11.11 -28.45 2.27
C LYS A 269 11.64 -27.88 3.58
N ALA A 270 10.88 -28.06 4.67
CA ALA A 270 11.36 -27.74 6.01
C ALA A 270 12.62 -28.54 6.34
N SER A 271 13.48 -27.98 7.19
CA SER A 271 14.73 -28.63 7.59
C SER A 271 14.51 -30.03 8.11
N SER A 272 15.33 -30.98 7.64
CA SER A 272 15.37 -32.35 8.08
C SER A 272 15.85 -32.51 9.52
N VAL A 273 16.49 -31.48 10.09
CA VAL A 273 17.01 -31.48 11.46
C VAL A 273 16.00 -30.82 12.42
N ASP A 274 15.58 -31.58 13.44
CA ASP A 274 14.82 -31.00 14.56
C ASP A 274 15.77 -30.19 15.48
N TYR A 275 15.87 -28.89 15.23
CA TYR A 275 16.77 -27.98 15.96
C TYR A 275 16.51 -27.92 17.47
N LYS A 276 15.35 -28.40 17.96
CA LYS A 276 15.02 -28.42 19.39
C LYS A 276 15.65 -29.61 20.10
N LYS A 277 15.75 -30.75 19.38
CA LYS A 277 16.22 -32.03 19.92
C LYS A 277 17.65 -32.40 19.53
N ALA A 278 18.15 -31.81 18.43
CA ALA A 278 19.47 -32.12 17.91
C ALA A 278 20.58 -31.74 18.87
N SER A 279 21.60 -32.60 18.96
CA SER A 279 22.83 -32.34 19.71
C SER A 279 23.67 -31.23 19.06
N SER A 280 24.58 -30.61 19.79
CA SER A 280 25.52 -29.62 19.26
C SER A 280 26.28 -30.16 18.04
N THR A 281 26.78 -31.38 18.10
CA THR A 281 27.50 -32.02 16.99
C THR A 281 26.63 -32.15 15.75
N GLN A 282 25.41 -32.64 15.88
CA GLN A 282 24.47 -32.79 14.76
C GLN A 282 24.15 -31.43 14.11
N LEU A 283 24.04 -30.37 14.89
CA LEU A 283 23.78 -29.02 14.37
C LEU A 283 25.00 -28.48 13.60
N HIS A 284 26.19 -28.66 14.11
CA HIS A 284 27.42 -28.28 13.42
C HIS A 284 27.65 -29.07 12.15
N ASP A 285 27.42 -30.40 12.17
CA ASP A 285 27.54 -31.26 11.00
C ASP A 285 26.51 -30.89 9.91
N TYR A 286 25.29 -30.56 10.32
CA TYR A 286 24.27 -30.06 9.40
C TYR A 286 24.70 -28.73 8.79
N PHE A 287 25.14 -27.79 9.63
CA PHE A 287 25.50 -26.46 9.16
C PHE A 287 26.75 -26.47 8.28
N ALA A 288 27.70 -27.36 8.52
CA ALA A 288 28.85 -27.54 7.65
C ALA A 288 28.47 -28.05 6.23
N ARG A 289 27.31 -28.70 6.07
CA ARG A 289 26.78 -29.04 4.74
C ARG A 289 26.12 -27.86 4.04
N VAL A 290 25.53 -26.92 4.81
CA VAL A 290 24.91 -25.71 4.31
C VAL A 290 25.94 -24.66 3.91
N LEU A 291 26.95 -24.48 4.76
CA LEU A 291 28.02 -23.49 4.61
C LEU A 291 29.35 -24.12 5.08
N PRO A 292 30.10 -24.79 4.20
CA PRO A 292 31.33 -25.49 4.58
C PRO A 292 32.40 -24.61 5.21
N GLU A 293 32.47 -23.35 4.79
CA GLU A 293 33.50 -22.36 5.17
C GLU A 293 33.06 -21.46 6.35
N TYR A 294 32.05 -21.87 7.13
CA TYR A 294 31.63 -21.04 8.24
C TYR A 294 32.64 -21.04 9.40
N ASP A 295 32.81 -19.89 10.02
CA ASP A 295 33.69 -19.72 11.18
C ASP A 295 33.08 -20.43 12.41
N ARG A 296 33.71 -21.53 12.82
CA ARG A 296 33.22 -22.37 13.94
C ARG A 296 33.35 -21.73 15.30
N ASP A 297 34.23 -20.75 15.44
CA ASP A 297 34.49 -20.06 16.71
C ASP A 297 33.46 -18.92 16.92
N ARG A 298 33.04 -18.26 15.85
CA ARG A 298 32.10 -17.13 15.90
C ARG A 298 30.65 -17.55 15.72
N VAL A 299 30.36 -18.65 15.00
CA VAL A 299 28.99 -19.15 14.79
C VAL A 299 28.64 -20.17 15.85
N HIS A 300 27.81 -19.78 16.80
CA HIS A 300 27.42 -20.63 17.90
C HIS A 300 26.22 -21.50 17.59
N VAL A 301 26.03 -22.56 18.38
CA VAL A 301 24.87 -23.48 18.29
C VAL A 301 23.53 -22.73 18.33
N SER A 302 23.46 -21.65 19.12
CA SER A 302 22.27 -20.79 19.21
C SER A 302 21.90 -20.14 17.86
N ASP A 303 22.93 -19.76 17.08
CA ASP A 303 22.75 -19.09 15.80
C ASP A 303 22.26 -20.09 14.74
N ILE A 304 22.84 -21.30 14.76
CA ILE A 304 22.40 -22.39 13.88
C ILE A 304 20.95 -22.78 14.19
N LYS A 305 20.57 -22.90 15.47
CA LYS A 305 19.18 -23.19 15.87
C LYS A 305 18.23 -22.10 15.40
N LYS A 306 18.61 -20.85 15.55
CA LYS A 306 17.82 -19.67 15.15
C LYS A 306 17.66 -19.64 13.64
N LEU A 307 18.71 -19.93 12.90
CA LEU A 307 18.70 -19.98 11.44
C LEU A 307 17.75 -21.08 10.92
N ILE A 308 17.83 -22.29 11.46
CA ILE A 308 16.93 -23.40 11.09
C ILE A 308 15.47 -23.04 11.41
N GLN A 309 15.23 -22.44 12.57
CA GLN A 309 13.89 -21.96 12.93
C GLN A 309 13.37 -20.93 11.93
N TRP A 310 14.19 -19.95 11.55
CA TRP A 310 13.81 -18.92 10.59
C TRP A 310 13.56 -19.49 9.21
N TYR A 311 14.43 -20.38 8.73
CA TYR A 311 14.22 -21.09 7.48
C TYR A 311 12.86 -21.81 7.44
N ASN A 312 12.54 -22.57 8.49
CA ASN A 312 11.27 -23.29 8.58
C ASN A 312 10.06 -22.35 8.57
N ILE A 313 10.16 -21.18 9.25
CA ILE A 313 9.10 -20.16 9.24
C ILE A 313 8.92 -19.60 7.83
N LEU A 314 10.00 -19.25 7.14
CA LEU A 314 9.95 -18.69 5.79
C LEU A 314 9.32 -19.68 4.80
N ILE A 315 9.77 -20.93 4.79
CA ILE A 315 9.22 -22.00 3.93
C ILE A 315 7.73 -22.21 4.22
N ALA A 316 7.33 -22.29 5.50
CA ALA A 316 5.93 -22.48 5.88
C ALA A 316 5.01 -21.32 5.43
N ASN A 317 5.57 -20.12 5.24
CA ASN A 317 4.84 -18.95 4.74
C ASN A 317 4.98 -18.73 3.21
N GLY A 318 5.56 -19.69 2.47
CA GLY A 318 5.72 -19.61 1.02
C GLY A 318 6.79 -18.61 0.56
N ILE A 319 7.65 -18.12 1.48
CA ILE A 319 8.76 -17.23 1.19
C ILE A 319 9.96 -18.12 0.80
N THR A 320 10.16 -18.29 -0.50
CA THR A 320 11.10 -19.27 -1.04
C THR A 320 12.12 -18.71 -2.03
N ASP A 321 11.93 -17.50 -2.52
CA ASP A 321 12.92 -16.76 -3.33
C ASP A 321 13.70 -15.81 -2.42
N PHE A 322 14.68 -16.36 -1.70
CA PHE A 322 15.42 -15.61 -0.69
C PHE A 322 16.28 -14.49 -1.30
N GLU A 323 16.71 -14.62 -2.55
CA GLU A 323 17.45 -13.56 -3.24
C GLU A 323 16.52 -12.38 -3.58
N ALA A 324 15.34 -12.66 -4.15
CA ALA A 324 14.37 -11.61 -4.46
C ALA A 324 13.76 -10.97 -3.21
N ASP A 325 13.53 -11.79 -2.15
CA ASP A 325 12.79 -11.36 -0.97
C ASP A 325 13.67 -10.77 0.15
N LEU A 326 14.96 -11.17 0.24
CA LEU A 326 15.82 -10.84 1.39
C LEU A 326 17.20 -10.27 1.00
N ALA A 327 17.55 -10.15 -0.30
CA ALA A 327 18.83 -9.54 -0.66
C ALA A 327 18.86 -8.06 -0.25
N PRO A 328 20.00 -7.55 0.27
CA PRO A 328 20.13 -6.15 0.61
C PRO A 328 19.98 -5.30 -0.64
N THR A 329 19.09 -4.33 -0.61
CA THR A 329 18.99 -3.31 -1.66
C THR A 329 20.21 -2.41 -1.59
N GLN A 330 20.92 -2.23 -2.71
CA GLN A 330 22.03 -1.29 -2.76
C GLN A 330 21.53 0.13 -2.46
N GLY A 331 21.87 0.66 -1.31
CA GLY A 331 21.65 2.05 -0.90
C GLY A 331 20.94 2.22 0.45
N GLU A 332 21.73 2.58 1.45
CA GLU A 332 21.39 3.15 2.77
C GLU A 332 21.08 2.20 3.93
N ASN A 333 22.02 2.16 4.88
CA ASN A 333 21.86 1.58 6.21
C ASN A 333 20.66 2.22 6.95
N ILE A 334 19.75 1.38 7.42
CA ILE A 334 18.59 1.78 8.23
C ILE A 334 19.02 2.43 9.58
N ALA A 335 20.25 2.20 10.01
CA ALA A 335 20.81 2.70 11.29
C ALA A 335 21.08 4.21 11.31
N ASP A 336 21.19 4.88 10.17
CA ASP A 336 21.60 6.29 10.10
C ASP A 336 20.43 7.29 10.11
N ARG A 337 19.19 6.83 10.32
CA ARG A 337 17.98 7.68 10.35
C ARG A 337 17.08 7.42 11.56
N ALA A 338 17.67 7.13 12.73
CA ALA A 338 16.94 7.12 14.00
C ALA A 338 17.03 8.47 14.70
#